data_8fd496a78f2e65902cb6f8a3516aa4c3
#
_entry.id   8fd496a78f2e65902cb6f8a3516aa4c3
#
_cell.length_a   1.000
_cell.length_b   1.000
_cell.length_c   1.000
_cell.angle_alpha   90.00
_cell.angle_beta   90.00
_cell.angle_gamma   90.00
#
_symmetry.space_group_name_H-M   'P 1'
#
loop_
_entity.id
_entity.type
_entity.pdbx_description
1 polymer ?
#
loop_
_entity_poly.entity_id
_entity_poly.type
_entity_poly.pdbx_seq_one_letter_code
_entity_poly.pdbx_strand_id
1 'polypeptide(L)'
;MQTGRKADLPYELEASRVYEGVQIRKKNMIAESDSETEELKIQNLVVPGETKWKQGCFTAKIYSYNGEKILEKKYTKWFDCDKINCELSVRTRRSGDYMAVSQSSGHKKLTRCMIDDKIPGELRGKLPLVVDGNEVLWIVGGRINERYKITSETGRVLEITYQGGNVQ
;
A
#
# COMPACT_ATOMS: atom_id res chain seq x y z
N MET A 1 3.22 -20.54 -8.62
CA MET A 1 2.82 -20.03 -9.96
C MET A 1 3.24 -18.58 -10.12
N GLN A 2 4.04 -18.29 -11.10
CA GLN A 2 4.45 -16.90 -11.34
C GLN A 2 3.39 -16.19 -12.19
N THR A 3 2.72 -15.21 -11.62
CA THR A 3 1.91 -14.25 -12.36
C THR A 3 2.80 -13.10 -12.82
N GLY A 4 2.50 -12.52 -13.96
CA GLY A 4 3.26 -11.39 -14.50
C GLY A 4 4.25 -11.73 -15.60
N ARG A 5 4.29 -12.96 -16.08
CA ARG A 5 5.00 -13.26 -17.34
C ARG A 5 4.28 -12.56 -18.49
N LYS A 6 5.04 -11.75 -19.20
CA LYS A 6 4.60 -11.08 -20.41
C LYS A 6 5.19 -11.81 -21.62
N ALA A 7 4.40 -11.95 -22.65
CA ALA A 7 4.84 -12.50 -23.93
C ALA A 7 4.46 -11.53 -25.06
N ASP A 8 5.41 -11.22 -25.90
CA ASP A 8 5.19 -10.43 -27.11
C ASP A 8 4.52 -11.29 -28.17
N LEU A 9 3.42 -10.81 -28.70
CA LEU A 9 2.65 -11.44 -29.76
C LEU A 9 2.83 -10.65 -31.06
N PRO A 10 2.60 -11.28 -32.22
CA PRO A 10 2.55 -10.56 -33.49
C PRO A 10 1.53 -9.43 -33.46
N TYR A 11 1.67 -8.45 -34.36
CA TYR A 11 0.78 -7.28 -34.47
C TYR A 11 0.78 -6.32 -33.29
N GLU A 12 1.93 -6.15 -32.62
CA GLU A 12 2.09 -5.23 -31.48
C GLU A 12 1.15 -5.54 -30.31
N LEU A 13 0.87 -6.80 -30.08
CA LEU A 13 0.10 -7.28 -28.93
C LEU A 13 1.00 -7.81 -27.84
N GLU A 14 0.62 -7.53 -26.60
CA GLU A 14 1.25 -8.10 -25.40
C GLU A 14 0.25 -8.97 -24.67
N ALA A 15 0.61 -10.21 -24.39
CA ALA A 15 -0.15 -11.09 -23.53
C ALA A 15 0.45 -11.10 -22.12
N SER A 16 -0.36 -10.85 -21.11
CA SER A 16 0.04 -10.96 -19.71
C SER A 16 -0.84 -11.95 -18.97
N ARG A 17 -0.22 -12.75 -18.11
CA ARG A 17 -0.95 -13.69 -17.27
C ARG A 17 -1.46 -12.99 -16.02
N VAL A 18 -2.77 -12.99 -15.84
CA VAL A 18 -3.46 -12.52 -14.64
C VAL A 18 -4.06 -13.70 -13.86
N TYR A 19 -4.49 -13.49 -12.63
CA TYR A 19 -5.02 -14.57 -11.80
C TYR A 19 -6.27 -15.25 -12.38
N GLU A 20 -7.04 -14.54 -13.18
CA GLU A 20 -8.27 -15.03 -13.81
C GLU A 20 -8.07 -15.52 -15.26
N GLY A 21 -6.82 -15.52 -15.77
CA GLY A 21 -6.54 -15.98 -17.13
C GLY A 21 -5.41 -15.24 -17.82
N VAL A 22 -5.52 -15.09 -19.13
CA VAL A 22 -4.57 -14.36 -19.98
C VAL A 22 -5.24 -13.10 -20.50
N GLN A 23 -4.61 -11.97 -20.28
CA GLN A 23 -5.07 -10.69 -20.81
C GLN A 23 -4.21 -10.30 -22.01
N ILE A 24 -4.85 -10.01 -23.14
CA ILE A 24 -4.17 -9.55 -24.35
C ILE A 24 -4.46 -8.07 -24.52
N ARG A 25 -3.43 -7.26 -24.66
CA ARG A 25 -3.53 -5.81 -24.89
C ARG A 25 -2.69 -5.42 -26.10
N LYS A 26 -3.14 -4.38 -26.81
CA LYS A 26 -2.32 -3.75 -27.84
C LYS A 26 -1.15 -3.02 -27.16
N LYS A 27 0.06 -3.25 -27.65
CA LYS A 27 1.25 -2.56 -27.18
C LYS A 27 1.12 -1.09 -27.58
N ASN A 28 0.83 -0.22 -26.63
CA ASN A 28 0.76 1.22 -26.90
C ASN A 28 2.18 1.73 -27.19
N MET A 29 2.35 2.21 -28.40
CA MET A 29 3.60 2.85 -28.88
C MET A 29 3.77 4.28 -28.37
N ILE A 30 3.07 4.75 -27.36
CA ILE A 30 3.24 6.08 -26.81
C ILE A 30 3.09 6.02 -25.30
N ALA A 31 4.21 5.86 -24.63
CA ALA A 31 4.38 6.29 -23.27
C ALA A 31 5.86 6.64 -23.02
N GLU A 32 6.42 7.41 -23.92
CA GLU A 32 7.61 8.21 -23.61
C GLU A 32 7.10 9.59 -23.20
N SER A 33 6.87 9.82 -21.94
CA SER A 33 7.02 11.14 -21.31
C SER A 33 6.54 11.25 -19.87
N ASP A 34 5.69 10.34 -19.35
CA ASP A 34 5.12 10.56 -18.01
C ASP A 34 5.56 9.55 -16.93
N SER A 35 6.43 8.59 -17.24
CA SER A 35 6.80 7.54 -16.30
C SER A 35 7.97 7.87 -15.35
N GLU A 36 8.78 8.86 -15.66
CA GLU A 36 9.99 9.15 -14.86
C GLU A 36 9.76 10.11 -13.69
N THR A 37 8.68 10.88 -13.69
CA THR A 37 8.42 11.88 -12.62
C THR A 37 7.41 11.42 -11.56
N GLU A 38 6.65 10.38 -11.81
CA GLU A 38 5.66 9.89 -10.83
C GLU A 38 6.24 8.96 -9.75
N GLU A 39 7.36 8.28 -10.02
CA GLU A 39 7.93 7.29 -9.11
C GLU A 39 8.59 7.87 -7.85
N LEU A 40 8.86 9.16 -7.79
CA LEU A 40 9.68 9.77 -6.72
C LEU A 40 8.91 10.66 -5.75
N LYS A 41 7.60 10.76 -5.84
CA LYS A 41 6.84 11.59 -4.90
C LYS A 41 6.65 10.88 -3.56
N ILE A 42 7.52 11.20 -2.61
CA ILE A 42 7.28 10.93 -1.20
C ILE A 42 6.53 12.13 -0.65
N GLN A 43 5.41 11.88 0.00
CA GLN A 43 4.65 12.90 0.68
C GLN A 43 4.62 12.60 2.17
N ASN A 44 5.10 13.52 3.00
CA ASN A 44 4.97 13.37 4.44
C ASN A 44 3.50 13.39 4.84
N LEU A 45 3.11 12.43 5.65
CA LEU A 45 1.76 12.34 6.19
C LEU A 45 1.62 13.34 7.34
N VAL A 46 0.69 14.26 7.21
CA VAL A 46 0.36 15.21 8.28
C VAL A 46 -0.46 14.49 9.33
N VAL A 47 0.05 14.41 10.55
CA VAL A 47 -0.59 13.72 11.68
C VAL A 47 -0.61 14.62 12.91
N PRO A 48 -1.79 14.97 13.44
CA PRO A 48 -3.11 14.86 12.81
C PRO A 48 -3.28 15.86 11.66
N GLY A 49 -4.09 15.52 10.67
CA GLY A 49 -4.38 16.40 9.55
C GLY A 49 -4.71 15.68 8.26
N GLU A 50 -4.63 16.42 7.17
CA GLU A 50 -4.92 15.92 5.82
C GLU A 50 -3.68 16.01 4.94
N THR A 51 -3.51 15.00 4.09
CA THR A 51 -2.39 14.92 3.13
C THR A 51 -2.93 14.53 1.77
N LYS A 52 -2.73 15.39 0.78
CA LYS A 52 -3.10 15.10 -0.60
C LYS A 52 -2.08 14.14 -1.24
N TRP A 53 -2.58 13.15 -1.92
CA TRP A 53 -1.76 12.19 -2.67
C TRP A 53 -2.39 11.89 -4.02
N LYS A 54 -1.77 12.35 -5.10
CA LYS A 54 -2.30 12.22 -6.47
C LYS A 54 -3.76 12.71 -6.52
N GLN A 55 -4.69 11.85 -6.89
CA GLN A 55 -6.13 12.16 -6.96
C GLN A 55 -6.88 11.84 -5.64
N GLY A 56 -6.17 11.43 -4.61
CA GLY A 56 -6.73 11.05 -3.32
C GLY A 56 -6.27 11.93 -2.17
N CYS A 57 -6.82 11.67 -1.00
CA CYS A 57 -6.50 12.37 0.22
C CYS A 57 -6.43 11.38 1.39
N PHE A 58 -5.40 11.55 2.22
CA PHE A 58 -5.29 10.85 3.51
C PHE A 58 -5.73 11.78 4.62
N THR A 59 -6.57 11.30 5.50
CA THR A 59 -6.92 11.98 6.74
C THR A 59 -6.41 11.17 7.92
N ALA A 60 -5.61 11.79 8.78
CA ALA A 60 -5.06 11.15 9.98
C ALA A 60 -5.61 11.83 11.24
N LYS A 61 -6.03 11.02 12.20
CA LYS A 61 -6.55 11.46 13.49
C LYS A 61 -5.90 10.68 14.62
N ILE A 62 -5.65 11.34 15.74
CA ILE A 62 -5.16 10.69 16.95
C ILE A 62 -6.19 10.90 18.05
N TYR A 63 -6.52 9.86 18.78
CA TYR A 63 -7.40 9.91 19.94
C TYR A 63 -7.04 8.86 20.99
N SER A 64 -7.51 9.07 22.20
CA SER A 64 -7.34 8.11 23.29
C SER A 64 -8.17 6.85 23.01
N TYR A 65 -7.61 5.71 23.35
CA TYR A 65 -8.26 4.41 23.16
C TYR A 65 -8.54 3.73 24.49
N ASN A 66 -9.77 3.34 24.71
CA ASN A 66 -10.26 2.72 25.95
C ASN A 66 -10.77 1.28 25.75
N GLY A 67 -10.31 0.60 24.69
CA GLY A 67 -10.72 -0.76 24.39
C GLY A 67 -12.03 -0.87 23.61
N GLU A 68 -12.43 0.18 22.92
CA GLU A 68 -13.64 0.21 22.10
C GLU A 68 -13.51 -0.74 20.90
N LYS A 69 -14.63 -1.31 20.48
CA LYS A 69 -14.67 -2.16 19.30
C LYS A 69 -14.46 -1.33 18.04
N ILE A 70 -13.39 -1.64 17.31
CA ILE A 70 -13.11 -1.03 16.01
C ILE A 70 -13.70 -1.89 14.92
N LEU A 71 -14.55 -1.27 14.08
CA LEU A 71 -15.11 -1.93 12.90
C LEU A 71 -14.10 -1.88 11.75
N GLU A 72 -13.78 -3.03 11.19
CA GLU A 72 -12.89 -3.09 10.04
C GLU A 72 -13.49 -2.38 8.82
N LYS A 73 -12.68 -1.53 8.21
CA LYS A 73 -12.99 -0.85 6.95
C LYS A 73 -11.84 -0.99 5.98
N LYS A 74 -12.15 -1.05 4.69
CA LYS A 74 -11.15 -1.26 3.64
C LYS A 74 -10.17 -0.07 3.52
N TYR A 75 -10.67 1.14 3.61
CA TYR A 75 -9.92 2.38 3.41
C TYR A 75 -9.77 3.23 4.67
N THR A 76 -10.08 2.68 5.82
CA THR A 76 -9.79 3.27 7.12
C THR A 76 -9.15 2.21 8.00
N LYS A 77 -7.97 2.50 8.51
CA LYS A 77 -7.23 1.58 9.39
C LYS A 77 -6.78 2.30 10.66
N TRP A 78 -6.64 1.53 11.71
CA TRP A 78 -6.27 1.98 13.04
C TRP A 78 -4.98 1.33 13.47
N PHE A 79 -4.07 2.13 14.00
CA PHE A 79 -2.74 1.72 14.40
C PHE A 79 -2.48 2.13 15.84
N ASP A 80 -1.66 1.36 16.52
CA ASP A 80 -1.14 1.72 17.83
C ASP A 80 -0.16 2.90 17.68
N CYS A 81 -0.60 4.08 18.04
CA CYS A 81 0.17 5.31 17.90
C CYS A 81 1.48 5.27 18.69
N ASP A 82 1.50 4.57 19.82
CA ASP A 82 2.67 4.52 20.71
C ASP A 82 3.80 3.62 20.15
N LYS A 83 3.52 2.82 19.12
CA LYS A 83 4.51 2.01 18.39
C LYS A 83 5.14 2.73 17.20
N ILE A 84 4.64 3.91 16.86
CA ILE A 84 5.12 4.70 15.73
C ILE A 84 6.16 5.70 16.26
N ASN A 85 7.40 5.55 15.84
CA ASN A 85 8.52 6.32 16.36
C ASN A 85 8.99 7.43 15.43
N CYS A 86 8.57 7.43 14.17
CA CYS A 86 9.06 8.32 13.14
C CYS A 86 7.93 9.05 12.42
N GLU A 87 8.29 9.99 11.58
CA GLU A 87 7.35 10.65 10.68
C GLU A 87 6.91 9.68 9.59
N LEU A 88 5.61 9.53 9.44
CA LEU A 88 5.04 8.68 8.41
C LEU A 88 5.05 9.39 7.06
N SER A 89 5.20 8.60 6.01
CA SER A 89 5.15 9.08 4.64
C SER A 89 4.21 8.24 3.80
N VAL A 90 3.73 8.83 2.71
CA VAL A 90 2.97 8.15 1.67
C VAL A 90 3.81 8.10 0.40
N ARG A 91 3.93 6.94 -0.18
CA ARG A 91 4.65 6.70 -1.44
C ARG A 91 4.24 5.38 -2.06
N THR A 92 4.71 5.12 -3.25
CA THR A 92 4.65 3.79 -3.85
C THR A 92 5.80 2.90 -3.35
N ARG A 93 5.74 1.61 -3.65
CA ARG A 93 6.74 0.64 -3.18
C ARG A 93 8.15 0.95 -3.71
N ARG A 94 9.13 0.55 -2.91
CA ARG A 94 10.55 0.59 -3.24
C ARG A 94 11.23 -0.74 -2.98
N SER A 95 12.40 -0.92 -3.57
CA SER A 95 13.28 -2.03 -3.20
C SER A 95 13.67 -1.93 -1.73
N GLY A 96 13.64 -3.06 -1.03
CA GLY A 96 13.95 -3.13 0.39
C GLY A 96 12.76 -2.95 1.33
N ASP A 97 11.59 -2.62 0.83
CA ASP A 97 10.37 -2.50 1.64
C ASP A 97 9.97 -3.85 2.25
N TYR A 98 9.54 -3.79 3.50
CA TYR A 98 9.14 -4.95 4.29
C TYR A 98 7.98 -4.63 5.23
N MET A 99 7.33 -5.67 5.73
CA MET A 99 6.34 -5.54 6.80
C MET A 99 6.30 -6.80 7.66
N ALA A 100 5.87 -6.67 8.90
CA ALA A 100 5.63 -7.81 9.77
C ALA A 100 4.27 -8.44 9.43
N VAL A 101 4.26 -9.76 9.26
CA VAL A 101 3.06 -10.54 8.92
C VAL A 101 2.48 -11.30 10.12
N SER A 102 3.19 -11.30 11.22
CA SER A 102 2.72 -11.76 12.53
C SER A 102 3.49 -11.03 13.63
N GLN A 103 2.97 -11.07 14.84
CA GLN A 103 3.66 -10.45 15.99
C GLN A 103 4.91 -11.20 16.42
N SER A 104 4.98 -12.49 16.14
CA SER A 104 6.07 -13.38 16.55
C SER A 104 7.07 -13.69 15.44
N SER A 105 6.72 -13.50 14.20
CA SER A 105 7.60 -13.76 13.06
C SER A 105 8.34 -12.50 12.63
N GLY A 106 9.50 -12.70 12.02
CA GLY A 106 10.29 -11.63 11.45
C GLY A 106 9.61 -10.92 10.28
N HIS A 107 10.36 -10.02 9.69
CA HIS A 107 9.90 -9.24 8.55
C HIS A 107 9.81 -10.06 7.27
N LYS A 108 8.84 -9.74 6.43
CA LYS A 108 8.66 -10.30 5.11
C LYS A 108 8.76 -9.19 4.06
N LYS A 109 9.46 -9.47 2.97
CA LYS A 109 9.56 -8.52 1.86
C LYS A 109 8.17 -8.14 1.37
N LEU A 110 7.94 -6.84 1.17
CA LEU A 110 6.65 -6.31 0.72
C LEU A 110 6.17 -6.97 -0.57
N THR A 111 7.08 -7.16 -1.52
CA THR A 111 6.75 -7.84 -2.79
C THR A 111 6.14 -9.23 -2.56
N ARG A 112 6.67 -9.96 -1.59
CA ARG A 112 6.13 -11.28 -1.24
C ARG A 112 4.74 -11.18 -0.59
N CYS A 113 4.54 -10.21 0.28
CA CYS A 113 3.23 -9.94 0.88
C CYS A 113 2.18 -9.62 -0.21
N MET A 114 2.55 -8.79 -1.18
CA MET A 114 1.66 -8.43 -2.29
C MET A 114 1.31 -9.63 -3.19
N ILE A 115 2.27 -10.55 -3.38
CA ILE A 115 2.03 -11.81 -4.13
C ILE A 115 1.07 -12.71 -3.36
N ASP A 116 1.30 -12.87 -2.06
CA ASP A 116 0.46 -13.71 -1.20
C ASP A 116 -0.99 -13.19 -1.12
N ASP A 117 -1.16 -11.86 -1.15
CA ASP A 117 -2.45 -11.20 -1.20
C ASP A 117 -3.07 -11.14 -2.61
N LYS A 118 -2.42 -11.77 -3.58
CA LYS A 118 -2.88 -11.85 -4.97
C LYS A 118 -3.10 -10.47 -5.63
N ILE A 119 -2.33 -9.47 -5.23
CA ILE A 119 -2.35 -8.17 -5.88
C ILE A 119 -1.75 -8.32 -7.28
N PRO A 120 -2.48 -7.94 -8.34
CA PRO A 120 -1.98 -8.01 -9.71
C PRO A 120 -0.64 -7.27 -9.87
N GLY A 121 0.29 -7.85 -10.63
CA GLY A 121 1.64 -7.31 -10.81
C GLY A 121 1.66 -5.86 -11.30
N GLU A 122 0.73 -5.51 -12.18
CA GLU A 122 0.57 -4.15 -12.73
C GLU A 122 0.12 -3.11 -11.69
N LEU A 123 -0.52 -3.53 -10.60
CA LEU A 123 -0.96 -2.63 -9.53
C LEU A 123 0.07 -2.48 -8.42
N ARG A 124 0.99 -3.43 -8.26
CA ARG A 124 1.95 -3.43 -7.14
C ARG A 124 2.82 -2.19 -7.06
N GLY A 125 3.17 -1.61 -8.21
CA GLY A 125 3.96 -0.38 -8.28
C GLY A 125 3.14 0.92 -8.16
N LYS A 126 1.82 0.83 -8.20
CA LYS A 126 0.91 2.00 -8.25
C LYS A 126 0.16 2.24 -6.94
N LEU A 127 0.03 1.21 -6.10
CA LEU A 127 -0.69 1.32 -4.85
C LEU A 127 0.02 2.27 -3.88
N PRO A 128 -0.72 3.20 -3.25
CA PRO A 128 -0.15 4.01 -2.20
C PRO A 128 0.12 3.17 -0.96
N LEU A 129 1.22 3.46 -0.30
CA LEU A 129 1.66 2.84 0.93
C LEU A 129 1.82 3.90 2.00
N VAL A 130 1.41 3.60 3.23
CA VAL A 130 1.82 4.37 4.41
C VAL A 130 3.04 3.70 5.00
N VAL A 131 4.13 4.42 5.13
CA VAL A 131 5.44 3.88 5.50
C VAL A 131 6.12 4.67 6.61
N ASP A 132 6.92 3.96 7.38
CA ASP A 132 7.94 4.48 8.28
C ASP A 132 9.30 4.02 7.75
N GLY A 133 9.99 4.87 6.99
CA GLY A 133 11.19 4.48 6.26
C GLY A 133 10.92 3.37 5.25
N ASN A 134 11.54 2.21 5.43
CA ASN A 134 11.31 1.01 4.60
C ASN A 134 10.26 0.06 5.19
N GLU A 135 9.83 0.28 6.41
CA GLU A 135 8.79 -0.50 7.04
C GLU A 135 7.42 0.01 6.62
N VAL A 136 6.64 -0.85 5.98
CA VAL A 136 5.30 -0.52 5.51
C VAL A 136 4.30 -0.78 6.63
N LEU A 137 3.50 0.24 6.98
CA LEU A 137 2.40 0.12 7.93
C LEU A 137 1.13 -0.39 7.26
N TRP A 138 0.84 0.10 6.07
CA TRP A 138 -0.40 -0.18 5.39
C TRP A 138 -0.23 -0.17 3.87
N ILE A 139 -0.69 -1.24 3.23
CA ILE A 139 -0.96 -1.26 1.79
C ILE A 139 -2.39 -0.76 1.64
N VAL A 140 -2.59 0.42 1.09
CA VAL A 140 -3.92 1.04 1.01
C VAL A 140 -4.89 0.15 0.25
N GLY A 141 -6.04 -0.13 0.88
CA GLY A 141 -7.02 -1.10 0.39
C GLY A 141 -6.69 -2.57 0.67
N GLY A 142 -5.56 -2.85 1.32
CA GLY A 142 -5.09 -4.18 1.64
C GLY A 142 -4.71 -4.35 3.11
N ARG A 143 -3.71 -5.20 3.37
CA ARG A 143 -3.30 -5.54 4.73
C ARG A 143 -2.55 -4.42 5.44
N ILE A 144 -2.60 -4.49 6.76
CA ILE A 144 -1.78 -3.67 7.65
C ILE A 144 -0.64 -4.50 8.23
N ASN A 145 0.39 -3.80 8.71
CA ASN A 145 1.52 -4.41 9.41
C ASN A 145 1.08 -4.88 10.80
N GLU A 146 1.31 -6.16 11.09
CA GLU A 146 0.91 -6.78 12.36
C GLU A 146 1.57 -6.13 13.59
N ARG A 147 2.77 -5.56 13.43
CA ARG A 147 3.48 -4.89 14.52
C ARG A 147 2.74 -3.67 15.06
N TYR A 148 2.03 -2.95 14.21
CA TYR A 148 1.34 -1.71 14.57
C TYR A 148 -0.13 -1.89 14.90
N LYS A 149 -0.60 -3.12 14.98
CA LYS A 149 -1.99 -3.40 15.38
C LYS A 149 -2.28 -2.94 16.81
N ILE A 150 -3.49 -2.50 17.00
CA ILE A 150 -4.05 -2.18 18.32
C ILE A 150 -4.10 -3.44 19.18
N THR A 151 -3.69 -3.30 20.43
CA THR A 151 -3.73 -4.34 21.46
C THR A 151 -4.47 -3.82 22.69
N SER A 152 -4.68 -4.68 23.68
CA SER A 152 -5.26 -4.29 24.97
C SER A 152 -4.44 -3.25 25.74
N GLU A 153 -3.15 -3.09 25.40
CA GLU A 153 -2.23 -2.14 26.02
C GLU A 153 -2.13 -0.80 25.28
N THR A 154 -2.80 -0.68 24.14
CA THR A 154 -2.80 0.55 23.33
C THR A 154 -3.51 1.68 24.07
N GLY A 155 -2.81 2.77 24.30
CA GLY A 155 -3.37 3.97 24.94
C GLY A 155 -3.87 5.01 23.95
N ARG A 156 -3.19 5.16 22.81
CA ARG A 156 -3.55 6.11 21.75
C ARG A 156 -3.62 5.42 20.41
N VAL A 157 -4.61 5.79 19.62
CA VAL A 157 -4.87 5.25 18.29
C VAL A 157 -4.62 6.31 17.24
N LEU A 158 -3.90 5.93 16.20
CA LEU A 158 -3.82 6.66 14.95
C LEU A 158 -4.80 6.06 13.96
N GLU A 159 -5.82 6.82 13.58
CA GLU A 159 -6.75 6.47 12.52
C GLU A 159 -6.31 7.12 11.22
N ILE A 160 -6.14 6.32 10.17
CA ILE A 160 -5.80 6.80 8.83
C ILE A 160 -6.91 6.38 7.87
N THR A 161 -7.52 7.36 7.22
CA THR A 161 -8.51 7.16 6.17
C THR A 161 -7.97 7.61 4.83
N TYR A 162 -8.12 6.80 3.81
CA TYR A 162 -7.85 7.16 2.43
C TYR A 162 -9.15 7.37 1.65
N GLN A 163 -9.27 8.53 1.05
CA GLN A 163 -10.33 8.87 0.11
C GLN A 163 -9.69 9.14 -1.24
N GLY A 164 -9.86 8.26 -2.19
CA GLY A 164 -9.29 8.40 -3.51
C GLY A 164 -10.25 7.98 -4.59
N GLY A 165 -10.13 8.62 -5.76
CA GLY A 165 -10.72 8.09 -6.97
C GLY A 165 -10.15 6.68 -7.25
N ASN A 166 -10.96 5.84 -7.83
CA ASN A 166 -10.74 4.42 -8.12
C ASN A 166 -9.26 3.98 -8.18
N VAL A 167 -8.77 3.43 -7.06
CA VAL A 167 -7.60 2.56 -7.06
C VAL A 167 -8.12 1.18 -7.46
N GLN A 168 -8.29 1.00 -8.72
CA GLN A 168 -8.52 -0.32 -9.30
C GLN A 168 -7.22 -0.90 -9.81
#